data_29f4b8e271535428d99edfabb086ab66
#
_entry.id   29f4b8e271535428d99edfabb086ab66
#
_cell.length_a   1.000
_cell.length_b   1.000
_cell.length_c   1.000
_cell.angle_alpha   90.00
_cell.angle_beta   90.00
_cell.angle_gamma   90.00
#
_symmetry.space_group_name_H-M   'P 1'
#
loop_
_entity.id
_entity.type
_entity.pdbx_description
1 polymer ?
#
loop_
_entity_poly.entity_id
_entity_poly.type
_entity_poly.pdbx_seq_one_letter_code
_entity_poly.pdbx_strand_id
1 'polypeptide(L)'
;MFLMRIALPDRPGSLGSVATAMGGVGADINAVEIVEKRVDGSVVDDFIVDLPPSQLPETIVTACQELLGVRVEWIARYPEGGGLQSDLEALERMTADPPHAAETLVSLCPVVFRSHWATLLEVSDGAPTASFSTTLAPDLTPEVAAKFTPFDATHRADLDADWSPGWGDTTVVVTPLTRDRVIVIGRLGGPAFLESEIARLHHLAALVK
;
A
#
# COMPACT_ATOMS: atom_id res chain seq x y z
N MET A 1 17.24 -0.12 2.45
CA MET A 1 16.24 0.56 3.31
C MET A 1 15.02 -0.31 3.55
N PHE A 2 14.31 -0.07 4.66
CA PHE A 2 13.01 -0.66 4.99
C PHE A 2 12.03 0.43 5.38
N LEU A 3 10.76 0.20 5.11
CA LEU A 3 9.65 0.93 5.70
C LEU A 3 9.08 0.06 6.82
N MET A 4 8.95 0.63 8.02
CA MET A 4 8.28 0.01 9.14
C MET A 4 7.08 0.86 9.55
N ARG A 5 5.91 0.25 9.59
CA ARG A 5 4.68 0.86 10.12
C ARG A 5 4.48 0.41 11.56
N ILE A 6 4.40 1.37 12.46
CA ILE A 6 4.37 1.13 13.90
C ILE A 6 3.22 1.92 14.53
N ALA A 7 2.34 1.21 15.23
CA ALA A 7 1.37 1.85 16.12
C ALA A 7 2.02 2.05 17.50
N LEU A 8 1.92 3.27 18.03
CA LEU A 8 2.48 3.65 19.33
C LEU A 8 1.54 4.63 20.05
N PRO A 9 1.65 4.76 21.40
CA PRO A 9 0.83 5.71 22.17
C PRO A 9 1.08 7.17 21.72
N ASP A 10 0.04 7.97 21.47
CA ASP A 10 0.16 9.41 21.16
C ASP A 10 0.46 10.21 22.42
N ARG A 11 1.70 10.13 22.88
CA ARG A 11 2.19 10.86 24.06
C ARG A 11 3.64 11.28 23.92
N PRO A 12 4.05 12.38 24.58
CA PRO A 12 5.44 12.81 24.58
C PRO A 12 6.40 11.69 24.99
N GLY A 13 7.46 11.51 24.20
CA GLY A 13 8.52 10.52 24.46
C GLY A 13 8.31 9.15 23.77
N SER A 14 7.11 8.81 23.28
CA SER A 14 6.87 7.52 22.62
C SER A 14 7.73 7.33 21.39
N LEU A 15 7.77 8.32 20.50
CA LEU A 15 8.63 8.31 19.32
C LEU A 15 10.12 8.20 19.69
N GLY A 16 10.55 8.93 20.73
CA GLY A 16 11.94 8.86 21.23
C GLY A 16 12.32 7.48 21.76
N SER A 17 11.39 6.78 22.43
CA SER A 17 11.60 5.40 22.90
C SER A 17 11.78 4.43 21.73
N VAL A 18 10.94 4.55 20.69
CA VAL A 18 11.05 3.74 19.46
C VAL A 18 12.40 4.03 18.77
N ALA A 19 12.76 5.30 18.59
CA ALA A 19 14.03 5.68 17.97
C ALA A 19 15.24 5.14 18.77
N THR A 20 15.16 5.15 20.11
CA THR A 20 16.21 4.59 20.96
C THR A 20 16.34 3.07 20.79
N ALA A 21 15.22 2.34 20.73
CA ALA A 21 15.22 0.90 20.51
C ALA A 21 15.81 0.55 19.14
N MET A 22 15.44 1.28 18.10
CA MET A 22 15.99 1.13 16.74
C MET A 22 17.50 1.38 16.72
N GLY A 23 17.96 2.49 17.32
CA GLY A 23 19.40 2.80 17.41
C GLY A 23 20.17 1.77 18.22
N GLY A 24 19.55 1.16 19.25
CA GLY A 24 20.15 0.11 20.07
C GLY A 24 20.52 -1.16 19.30
N VAL A 25 19.83 -1.42 18.18
CA VAL A 25 20.15 -2.54 17.26
C VAL A 25 20.93 -2.06 16.02
N GLY A 26 21.41 -0.82 16.02
CA GLY A 26 22.23 -0.26 14.95
C GLY A 26 21.44 0.20 13.72
N ALA A 27 20.13 0.36 13.83
CA ALA A 27 19.32 0.93 12.75
C ALA A 27 19.52 2.45 12.67
N ASP A 28 19.58 2.97 11.45
CA ASP A 28 19.59 4.41 11.18
C ASP A 28 18.24 4.85 10.61
N ILE A 29 17.66 5.90 11.19
CA ILE A 29 16.35 6.43 10.81
C ILE A 29 16.54 7.56 9.81
N ASN A 30 16.12 7.33 8.56
CA ASN A 30 16.20 8.32 7.49
C ASN A 30 15.00 9.28 7.48
N ALA A 31 13.80 8.77 7.83
CA ALA A 31 12.60 9.58 7.93
C ALA A 31 11.56 8.96 8.85
N VAL A 32 10.69 9.81 9.39
CA VAL A 32 9.50 9.41 10.14
C VAL A 32 8.33 10.27 9.68
N GLU A 33 7.19 9.63 9.44
CA GLU A 33 5.94 10.31 9.07
C GLU A 33 4.79 9.77 9.93
N ILE A 34 4.02 10.66 10.55
CA ILE A 34 2.77 10.29 11.22
C ILE A 34 1.71 10.11 10.14
N VAL A 35 1.25 8.88 9.92
CA VAL A 35 0.35 8.55 8.82
C VAL A 35 -1.11 8.40 9.24
N GLU A 36 -1.35 8.13 10.53
CA GLU A 36 -2.71 7.98 11.06
C GLU A 36 -2.76 8.35 12.54
N LYS A 37 -3.85 9.02 12.97
CA LYS A 37 -4.21 9.18 14.39
C LYS A 37 -5.48 8.40 14.67
N ARG A 38 -5.43 7.50 15.64
CA ARG A 38 -6.54 6.60 15.97
C ARG A 38 -7.35 7.10 17.15
N VAL A 39 -8.61 6.69 17.19
CA VAL A 39 -9.55 7.07 18.26
C VAL A 39 -9.21 6.44 19.62
N ASP A 40 -8.43 5.37 19.63
CA ASP A 40 -7.94 4.70 20.84
C ASP A 40 -6.77 5.42 21.53
N GLY A 41 -6.34 6.57 20.98
CA GLY A 41 -5.22 7.34 21.50
C GLY A 41 -3.85 6.82 21.05
N SER A 42 -3.80 5.96 20.05
CA SER A 42 -2.57 5.59 19.36
C SER A 42 -2.37 6.43 18.10
N VAL A 43 -1.11 6.55 17.69
CA VAL A 43 -0.73 7.04 16.36
C VAL A 43 -0.05 5.92 15.60
N VAL A 44 -0.12 5.99 14.30
CA VAL A 44 0.63 5.11 13.39
C VAL A 44 1.67 5.95 12.68
N ASP A 45 2.92 5.54 12.83
CA ASP A 45 4.06 6.20 12.20
C ASP A 45 4.72 5.24 11.21
N ASP A 46 5.08 5.77 10.04
CA ASP A 46 5.93 5.10 9.06
C ASP A 46 7.38 5.56 9.27
N PHE A 47 8.25 4.61 9.57
CA PHE A 47 9.69 4.82 9.70
C PHE A 47 10.40 4.30 8.46
N ILE A 48 11.22 5.13 7.84
CA ILE A 48 12.17 4.70 6.80
C ILE A 48 13.51 4.50 7.49
N VAL A 49 14.00 3.26 7.48
CA VAL A 49 15.19 2.86 8.23
C VAL A 49 16.18 2.09 7.38
N ASP A 50 17.46 2.30 7.67
CA ASP A 50 18.55 1.45 7.20
C ASP A 50 19.01 0.52 8.30
N LEU A 51 19.30 -0.72 7.91
CA LEU A 51 19.90 -1.72 8.79
C LEU A 51 21.31 -2.06 8.31
N PRO A 52 22.26 -2.27 9.24
CA PRO A 52 23.56 -2.83 8.88
C PRO A 52 23.38 -4.15 8.12
N PRO A 53 24.25 -4.47 7.16
CA PRO A 53 24.15 -5.71 6.39
C PRO A 53 24.18 -6.99 7.23
N SER A 54 24.70 -6.91 8.46
CA SER A 54 24.78 -8.03 9.41
C SER A 54 23.50 -8.21 10.24
N GLN A 55 22.55 -7.27 10.18
CA GLN A 55 21.30 -7.32 10.95
C GLN A 55 20.13 -7.79 10.08
N LEU A 56 19.31 -8.64 10.69
CA LEU A 56 18.06 -9.10 10.07
C LEU A 56 16.90 -8.12 10.42
N PRO A 57 15.92 -7.95 9.53
CA PRO A 57 14.75 -7.12 9.82
C PRO A 57 13.99 -7.51 11.10
N GLU A 58 14.01 -8.80 11.46
CA GLU A 58 13.37 -9.31 12.68
C GLU A 58 13.98 -8.72 13.96
N THR A 59 15.26 -8.34 13.93
CA THR A 59 15.94 -7.76 15.09
C THR A 59 15.33 -6.40 15.47
N ILE A 60 15.08 -5.53 14.50
CA ILE A 60 14.46 -4.22 14.74
C ILE A 60 12.99 -4.37 15.14
N VAL A 61 12.27 -5.32 14.52
CA VAL A 61 10.87 -5.63 14.89
C VAL A 61 10.78 -6.03 16.35
N THR A 62 11.63 -6.97 16.78
CA THR A 62 11.67 -7.45 18.18
C THR A 62 12.00 -6.31 19.13
N ALA A 63 13.02 -5.50 18.84
CA ALA A 63 13.42 -4.39 19.70
C ALA A 63 12.28 -3.36 19.89
N CYS A 64 11.50 -3.09 18.85
CA CYS A 64 10.35 -2.19 18.93
C CYS A 64 9.17 -2.83 19.69
N GLN A 65 8.90 -4.12 19.50
CA GLN A 65 7.79 -4.82 20.17
C GLN A 65 8.02 -5.05 21.66
N GLU A 66 9.25 -4.95 22.16
CA GLU A 66 9.55 -4.98 23.62
C GLU A 66 9.07 -3.71 24.35
N LEU A 67 8.76 -2.64 23.62
CA LEU A 67 8.28 -1.39 24.19
C LEU A 67 6.78 -1.47 24.53
N LEU A 68 6.43 -1.03 25.74
CA LEU A 68 5.05 -1.06 26.22
C LEU A 68 4.12 -0.19 25.34
N GLY A 69 3.09 -0.82 24.76
CA GLY A 69 2.09 -0.16 23.92
C GLY A 69 2.54 0.09 22.49
N VAL A 70 3.70 -0.40 22.10
CA VAL A 70 4.20 -0.34 20.72
C VAL A 70 3.87 -1.64 19.99
N ARG A 71 3.38 -1.52 18.76
CA ARG A 71 3.07 -2.65 17.90
C ARG A 71 3.59 -2.39 16.48
N VAL A 72 4.50 -3.22 16.01
CA VAL A 72 4.91 -3.21 14.61
C VAL A 72 3.80 -3.87 13.79
N GLU A 73 3.17 -3.09 12.93
CA GLU A 73 2.08 -3.57 12.06
C GLU A 73 2.59 -4.14 10.76
N TRP A 74 3.71 -3.60 10.28
CA TRP A 74 4.25 -4.01 9.00
C TRP A 74 5.71 -3.60 8.84
N ILE A 75 6.47 -4.42 8.09
CA ILE A 75 7.80 -4.08 7.59
C ILE A 75 7.92 -4.54 6.14
N ALA A 76 8.44 -3.71 5.28
CA ALA A 76 8.67 -4.02 3.88
C ALA A 76 9.95 -3.38 3.37
N ARG A 77 10.53 -3.95 2.30
CA ARG A 77 11.63 -3.29 1.60
C ARG A 77 11.17 -1.97 1.02
N TYR A 78 12.00 -0.95 1.16
CA TYR A 78 11.74 0.39 0.66
C TYR A 78 12.84 0.76 -0.34
N PRO A 79 12.50 1.05 -1.60
CA PRO A 79 13.48 1.48 -2.59
C PRO A 79 14.00 2.88 -2.24
N GLU A 80 15.23 3.18 -2.62
CA GLU A 80 15.74 4.56 -2.59
C GLU A 80 14.85 5.47 -3.43
N GLY A 81 14.54 6.66 -2.92
CA GLY A 81 13.63 7.58 -3.61
C GLY A 81 12.15 7.23 -3.56
N GLY A 82 11.73 6.24 -2.76
CA GLY A 82 10.31 5.93 -2.56
C GLY A 82 9.49 7.14 -2.08
N GLY A 83 8.17 7.02 -2.14
CA GLY A 83 7.26 8.10 -1.78
C GLY A 83 7.10 9.12 -2.91
N LEU A 84 7.36 10.39 -2.64
CA LEU A 84 7.15 11.47 -3.63
C LEU A 84 7.90 11.25 -4.96
N GLN A 85 9.14 10.76 -4.90
CA GLN A 85 9.90 10.47 -6.12
C GLN A 85 9.21 9.40 -6.97
N SER A 86 8.73 8.32 -6.35
CA SER A 86 8.00 7.26 -7.07
C SER A 86 6.71 7.79 -7.71
N ASP A 87 6.01 8.71 -7.04
CA ASP A 87 4.81 9.34 -7.59
C ASP A 87 5.14 10.23 -8.80
N LEU A 88 6.23 11.01 -8.72
CA LEU A 88 6.70 11.84 -9.83
C LEU A 88 7.15 11.00 -11.02
N GLU A 89 7.87 9.91 -10.80
CA GLU A 89 8.27 8.96 -11.84
C GLU A 89 7.06 8.29 -12.49
N ALA A 90 6.02 7.96 -11.70
CA ALA A 90 4.77 7.43 -12.23
C ALA A 90 4.07 8.45 -13.13
N LEU A 91 3.96 9.70 -12.71
CA LEU A 91 3.41 10.80 -13.50
C LEU A 91 4.18 11.01 -14.80
N GLU A 92 5.52 11.05 -14.73
CA GLU A 92 6.36 11.21 -15.90
C GLU A 92 6.13 10.10 -16.92
N ARG A 93 6.10 8.84 -16.47
CA ARG A 93 5.89 7.69 -17.35
C ARG A 93 4.48 7.67 -17.95
N MET A 94 3.44 8.00 -17.18
CA MET A 94 2.06 8.08 -17.66
C MET A 94 1.88 9.20 -18.69
N THR A 95 2.55 10.35 -18.48
CA THR A 95 2.45 11.50 -19.40
C THR A 95 3.30 11.32 -20.63
N ALA A 96 4.35 10.50 -20.61
CA ALA A 96 5.18 10.18 -21.76
C ALA A 96 4.45 9.32 -22.78
N ASP A 97 3.49 8.49 -22.35
CA ASP A 97 2.68 7.59 -23.22
C ASP A 97 1.20 7.60 -22.79
N PRO A 98 0.47 8.67 -23.08
CA PRO A 98 -0.93 8.82 -22.65
C PRO A 98 -1.87 7.69 -23.08
N PRO A 99 -1.76 7.11 -24.29
CA PRO A 99 -2.61 6.00 -24.70
C PRO A 99 -2.49 4.76 -23.80
N HIS A 100 -1.33 4.53 -23.16
CA HIS A 100 -1.06 3.40 -22.27
C HIS A 100 -0.89 3.84 -20.80
N ALA A 101 -1.38 5.04 -20.44
CA ALA A 101 -1.22 5.58 -19.09
C ALA A 101 -1.88 4.69 -18.02
N ALA A 102 -3.01 4.04 -18.32
CA ALA A 102 -3.70 3.14 -17.40
C ALA A 102 -2.88 1.89 -17.11
N GLU A 103 -2.38 1.22 -18.13
CA GLU A 103 -1.53 0.02 -18.01
C GLU A 103 -0.21 0.37 -17.33
N THR A 104 0.33 1.56 -17.60
CA THR A 104 1.52 2.09 -16.93
C THR A 104 1.26 2.26 -15.43
N LEU A 105 0.16 2.91 -15.04
CA LEU A 105 -0.20 3.07 -13.64
C LEU A 105 -0.39 1.72 -12.95
N VAL A 106 -1.12 0.78 -13.56
CA VAL A 106 -1.30 -0.58 -13.02
C VAL A 106 0.05 -1.27 -12.81
N SER A 107 0.96 -1.20 -13.79
CA SER A 107 2.30 -1.81 -13.68
C SER A 107 3.14 -1.22 -12.54
N LEU A 108 2.91 0.04 -12.20
CA LEU A 108 3.65 0.75 -11.15
C LEU A 108 3.03 0.60 -9.75
N CYS A 109 1.74 0.26 -9.64
CA CYS A 109 1.05 0.13 -8.36
C CYS A 109 1.78 -0.76 -7.34
N PRO A 110 2.38 -1.91 -7.70
CA PRO A 110 3.14 -2.72 -6.73
C PRO A 110 4.29 -1.96 -6.06
N VAL A 111 4.97 -1.09 -6.78
CA VAL A 111 6.07 -0.28 -6.24
C VAL A 111 5.55 0.94 -5.52
N VAL A 112 4.66 1.72 -6.15
CA VAL A 112 4.17 3.01 -5.65
C VAL A 112 3.30 2.85 -4.41
N PHE A 113 2.43 1.82 -4.38
CA PHE A 113 1.48 1.57 -3.29
C PHE A 113 1.84 0.35 -2.44
N ARG A 114 2.98 -0.30 -2.70
CA ARG A 114 3.36 -1.54 -2.01
C ARG A 114 2.23 -2.57 -2.04
N SER A 115 1.50 -2.61 -3.15
CA SER A 115 0.54 -3.67 -3.41
C SER A 115 1.27 -4.92 -3.91
N HIS A 116 0.69 -6.09 -3.71
CA HIS A 116 1.25 -7.33 -4.26
C HIS A 116 0.87 -7.48 -5.72
N TRP A 117 -0.28 -6.96 -6.08
CA TRP A 117 -0.80 -7.00 -7.43
C TRP A 117 -1.66 -5.78 -7.74
N ALA A 118 -1.87 -5.57 -9.02
CA ALA A 118 -2.81 -4.61 -9.56
C ALA A 118 -3.41 -5.13 -10.86
N THR A 119 -4.63 -4.71 -11.16
CA THR A 119 -5.32 -5.05 -12.41
C THR A 119 -6.14 -3.87 -12.92
N LEU A 120 -6.26 -3.80 -14.23
CA LEU A 120 -7.20 -2.94 -14.93
C LEU A 120 -8.41 -3.79 -15.30
N LEU A 121 -9.59 -3.36 -14.87
CA LEU A 121 -10.86 -3.95 -15.26
C LEU A 121 -11.55 -3.06 -16.29
N GLU A 122 -12.13 -3.67 -17.31
CA GLU A 122 -13.12 -3.06 -18.17
C GLU A 122 -14.52 -3.52 -17.75
N VAL A 123 -15.42 -2.56 -17.58
CA VAL A 123 -16.78 -2.79 -17.10
C VAL A 123 -17.75 -2.53 -18.24
N SER A 124 -18.30 -3.59 -18.83
CA SER A 124 -19.29 -3.52 -19.92
C SER A 124 -20.60 -4.09 -19.43
N ASP A 125 -21.66 -3.30 -19.48
CA ASP A 125 -23.02 -3.70 -19.03
C ASP A 125 -23.04 -4.23 -17.57
N GLY A 126 -22.15 -3.66 -16.73
CA GLY A 126 -22.00 -4.07 -15.33
C GLY A 126 -21.16 -5.34 -15.11
N ALA A 127 -20.66 -5.97 -16.16
CA ALA A 127 -19.78 -7.13 -16.10
C ALA A 127 -18.30 -6.69 -16.20
N PRO A 128 -17.50 -6.86 -15.11
CA PRO A 128 -16.10 -6.53 -15.12
C PRO A 128 -15.27 -7.66 -15.75
N THR A 129 -14.29 -7.31 -16.57
CA THR A 129 -13.30 -8.23 -17.14
C THR A 129 -11.89 -7.64 -16.99
N ALA A 130 -10.92 -8.47 -16.63
CA ALA A 130 -9.54 -8.03 -16.54
C ALA A 130 -8.96 -7.85 -17.95
N SER A 131 -8.54 -6.61 -18.29
CA SER A 131 -7.90 -6.29 -19.57
C SER A 131 -6.37 -6.24 -19.46
N PHE A 132 -5.84 -5.89 -18.28
CA PHE A 132 -4.41 -5.87 -18.00
C PHE A 132 -4.17 -6.16 -16.52
N SER A 133 -3.15 -6.99 -16.21
CA SER A 133 -2.83 -7.36 -14.82
C SER A 133 -1.33 -7.49 -14.62
N THR A 134 -0.88 -7.20 -13.41
CA THR A 134 0.49 -7.52 -12.98
C THR A 134 0.66 -9.02 -12.79
N THR A 135 1.90 -9.51 -12.85
CA THR A 135 2.23 -10.96 -12.84
C THR A 135 1.67 -11.71 -11.63
N LEU A 136 1.56 -11.06 -10.47
CA LEU A 136 1.08 -11.68 -9.23
C LEU A 136 -0.43 -11.50 -9.00
N ALA A 137 -1.17 -10.93 -9.95
CA ALA A 137 -2.61 -10.79 -9.80
C ALA A 137 -3.30 -12.16 -9.74
N PRO A 138 -4.34 -12.32 -8.88
CA PRO A 138 -5.16 -13.52 -8.90
C PRO A 138 -5.89 -13.70 -10.24
N ASP A 139 -6.35 -14.90 -10.51
CA ASP A 139 -7.26 -15.12 -11.64
C ASP A 139 -8.62 -14.47 -11.33
N LEU A 140 -8.88 -13.36 -12.01
CA LEU A 140 -10.09 -12.55 -11.83
C LEU A 140 -11.13 -12.93 -12.89
N THR A 141 -11.85 -14.01 -12.64
CA THR A 141 -13.06 -14.30 -13.43
C THR A 141 -14.07 -13.15 -13.26
N PRO A 142 -15.02 -12.95 -14.21
CA PRO A 142 -16.04 -11.91 -14.06
C PRO A 142 -16.83 -12.01 -12.74
N GLU A 143 -17.06 -13.20 -12.23
CA GLU A 143 -17.76 -13.44 -10.95
C GLU A 143 -16.92 -12.98 -9.75
N VAL A 144 -15.61 -13.22 -9.78
CA VAL A 144 -14.67 -12.74 -8.75
C VAL A 144 -14.52 -11.23 -8.84
N ALA A 145 -14.33 -10.70 -10.03
CA ALA A 145 -14.17 -9.26 -10.24
C ALA A 145 -15.44 -8.47 -9.86
N ALA A 146 -16.63 -9.05 -10.02
CA ALA A 146 -17.90 -8.44 -9.60
C ALA A 146 -17.98 -8.18 -8.08
N LYS A 147 -17.20 -8.90 -7.26
CA LYS A 147 -17.14 -8.67 -5.80
C LYS A 147 -16.49 -7.33 -5.43
N PHE A 148 -15.79 -6.68 -6.36
CA PHE A 148 -15.14 -5.39 -6.14
C PHE A 148 -16.07 -4.18 -6.32
N THR A 149 -17.36 -4.39 -6.52
CA THR A 149 -18.35 -3.29 -6.63
C THR A 149 -18.41 -2.44 -5.37
N PRO A 150 -18.77 -1.15 -5.47
CA PRO A 150 -19.13 -0.39 -6.67
C PRO A 150 -17.92 0.07 -7.50
N PHE A 151 -18.10 0.29 -8.81
CA PHE A 151 -17.02 0.71 -9.72
C PHE A 151 -17.00 2.21 -10.03
N ASP A 152 -17.89 2.99 -9.45
CA ASP A 152 -18.05 4.43 -9.68
C ASP A 152 -17.40 5.31 -8.59
N ALA A 153 -16.84 4.70 -7.56
CA ALA A 153 -16.19 5.40 -6.44
C ALA A 153 -14.90 4.71 -6.00
N THR A 154 -13.96 5.52 -5.49
CA THR A 154 -12.76 4.99 -4.85
C THR A 154 -13.09 4.48 -3.45
N HIS A 155 -12.78 3.22 -3.15
CA HIS A 155 -13.10 2.62 -1.86
C HIS A 155 -12.22 1.39 -1.57
N ARG A 156 -12.20 0.95 -0.30
CA ARG A 156 -11.75 -0.40 0.06
C ARG A 156 -12.89 -1.38 -0.23
N ALA A 157 -12.60 -2.46 -0.96
CA ALA A 157 -13.56 -3.53 -1.14
C ALA A 157 -13.73 -4.32 0.16
N ASP A 158 -14.98 -4.54 0.55
CA ASP A 158 -15.34 -5.44 1.66
C ASP A 158 -15.47 -6.85 1.11
N LEU A 159 -14.49 -7.70 1.37
CA LEU A 159 -14.37 -9.02 0.78
C LEU A 159 -14.41 -10.09 1.87
N ASP A 160 -15.20 -11.13 1.63
CA ASP A 160 -15.17 -12.35 2.46
C ASP A 160 -13.80 -13.04 2.37
N ALA A 161 -13.42 -13.77 3.43
CA ALA A 161 -12.13 -14.47 3.48
C ALA A 161 -11.95 -15.54 2.38
N ASP A 162 -13.03 -15.98 1.75
CA ASP A 162 -13.07 -16.97 0.67
C ASP A 162 -13.34 -16.34 -0.71
N TRP A 163 -13.18 -15.02 -0.85
CA TRP A 163 -13.46 -14.29 -2.08
C TRP A 163 -12.68 -14.84 -3.30
N SER A 164 -11.48 -15.34 -3.06
CA SER A 164 -10.66 -16.04 -4.06
C SER A 164 -9.69 -17.00 -3.34
N PRO A 165 -9.51 -18.25 -3.83
CA PRO A 165 -8.65 -19.23 -3.21
C PRO A 165 -7.20 -18.73 -3.05
N GLY A 166 -6.67 -18.78 -1.83
CA GLY A 166 -5.31 -18.33 -1.51
C GLY A 166 -5.16 -16.81 -1.31
N TRP A 167 -6.24 -16.02 -1.44
CA TRP A 167 -6.21 -14.55 -1.36
C TRP A 167 -7.08 -13.98 -0.24
N GLY A 168 -7.57 -14.82 0.67
CA GLY A 168 -8.49 -14.39 1.74
C GLY A 168 -7.96 -13.29 2.64
N ASP A 169 -6.65 -13.27 2.91
CA ASP A 169 -6.00 -12.21 3.71
C ASP A 169 -5.45 -11.08 2.81
N THR A 170 -6.30 -10.58 1.92
CA THR A 170 -5.94 -9.49 1.01
C THR A 170 -6.82 -8.26 1.25
N THR A 171 -6.20 -7.12 1.52
CA THR A 171 -6.88 -5.84 1.45
C THR A 171 -6.89 -5.34 0.02
N VAL A 172 -8.06 -4.90 -0.46
CA VAL A 172 -8.26 -4.48 -1.85
C VAL A 172 -8.79 -3.05 -1.89
N VAL A 173 -8.25 -2.25 -2.82
CA VAL A 173 -8.75 -0.91 -3.13
C VAL A 173 -9.14 -0.86 -4.60
N VAL A 174 -10.30 -0.26 -4.84
CA VAL A 174 -10.90 -0.03 -6.15
C VAL A 174 -10.88 1.46 -6.42
N THR A 175 -10.50 1.87 -7.63
CA THR A 175 -10.58 3.27 -8.05
C THR A 175 -10.97 3.39 -9.52
N PRO A 176 -12.00 4.17 -9.86
CA PRO A 176 -12.38 4.40 -11.25
C PRO A 176 -11.33 5.24 -11.98
N LEU A 177 -11.06 4.90 -13.23
CA LEU A 177 -10.33 5.74 -14.18
C LEU A 177 -11.30 6.52 -15.09
N THR A 178 -12.24 5.77 -15.66
CA THR A 178 -13.32 6.27 -16.49
C THR A 178 -14.62 5.60 -16.07
N ARG A 179 -15.72 5.85 -16.81
CA ARG A 179 -17.01 5.22 -16.51
C ARG A 179 -16.99 3.69 -16.65
N ASP A 180 -16.09 3.19 -17.51
CA ASP A 180 -16.01 1.79 -17.96
C ASP A 180 -14.65 1.13 -17.65
N ARG A 181 -13.72 1.86 -17.01
CA ARG A 181 -12.38 1.35 -16.66
C ARG A 181 -12.07 1.62 -15.20
N VAL A 182 -11.58 0.61 -14.51
CA VAL A 182 -11.32 0.63 -13.05
C VAL A 182 -9.97 0.00 -12.76
N ILE A 183 -9.19 0.62 -11.88
CA ILE A 183 -8.01 -0.02 -11.30
C ILE A 183 -8.39 -0.67 -9.98
N VAL A 184 -7.91 -1.88 -9.79
CA VAL A 184 -7.98 -2.63 -8.52
C VAL A 184 -6.56 -2.98 -8.09
N ILE A 185 -6.23 -2.69 -6.84
CA ILE A 185 -4.94 -3.06 -6.25
C ILE A 185 -5.16 -3.93 -5.01
N GLY A 186 -4.28 -4.90 -4.78
CA GLY A 186 -4.38 -5.81 -3.63
C GLY A 186 -3.07 -5.95 -2.86
N ARG A 187 -3.18 -6.00 -1.54
CA ARG A 187 -2.08 -6.22 -0.59
C ARG A 187 -2.39 -7.44 0.26
N LEU A 188 -1.64 -8.53 0.07
CA LEU A 188 -1.79 -9.80 0.80
C LEU A 188 -1.03 -9.74 2.13
N GLY A 189 -1.67 -10.13 3.24
CA GLY A 189 -1.03 -10.28 4.55
C GLY A 189 -0.43 -8.98 5.14
N GLY A 190 -0.81 -7.83 4.61
CA GLY A 190 -0.33 -6.52 5.05
C GLY A 190 -1.41 -5.71 5.77
N PRO A 191 -1.07 -4.53 6.31
CA PRO A 191 -2.08 -3.64 6.88
C PRO A 191 -3.02 -3.13 5.78
N ALA A 192 -4.22 -2.72 6.17
CA ALA A 192 -5.14 -2.04 5.28
C ALA A 192 -4.48 -0.80 4.67
N PHE A 193 -4.85 -0.47 3.44
CA PHE A 193 -4.40 0.77 2.83
C PHE A 193 -4.88 1.97 3.65
N LEU A 194 -4.00 2.92 3.92
CA LEU A 194 -4.35 4.16 4.61
C LEU A 194 -5.23 5.06 3.73
N GLU A 195 -6.00 5.96 4.34
CA GLU A 195 -6.80 6.94 3.60
C GLU A 195 -5.91 7.81 2.69
N SER A 196 -4.68 8.13 3.14
CA SER A 196 -3.70 8.87 2.33
C SER A 196 -3.22 8.07 1.11
N GLU A 197 -3.02 6.75 1.25
CA GLU A 197 -2.65 5.87 0.13
C GLU A 197 -3.80 5.78 -0.89
N ILE A 198 -5.04 5.67 -0.41
CA ILE A 198 -6.25 5.63 -1.24
C ILE A 198 -6.46 6.94 -1.99
N ALA A 199 -6.35 8.09 -1.29
CA ALA A 199 -6.46 9.41 -1.89
C ALA A 199 -5.38 9.62 -2.97
N ARG A 200 -4.14 9.18 -2.71
CA ARG A 200 -3.04 9.26 -3.68
C ARG A 200 -3.29 8.42 -4.92
N LEU A 201 -3.82 7.20 -4.76
CA LEU A 201 -4.22 6.36 -5.89
C LEU A 201 -5.33 7.04 -6.71
N HIS A 202 -6.34 7.59 -6.05
CA HIS A 202 -7.41 8.33 -6.70
C HIS A 202 -6.87 9.50 -7.53
N HIS A 203 -5.95 10.29 -6.96
CA HIS A 203 -5.37 11.43 -7.67
C HIS A 203 -4.54 11.01 -8.88
N LEU A 204 -3.72 9.95 -8.78
CA LEU A 204 -2.98 9.43 -9.94
C LEU A 204 -3.93 8.87 -11.00
N ALA A 205 -4.98 8.15 -10.61
CA ALA A 205 -5.99 7.63 -11.51
C ALA A 205 -6.74 8.73 -12.27
N ALA A 206 -7.05 9.86 -11.61
CA ALA A 206 -7.71 11.00 -12.22
C ALA A 206 -6.91 11.68 -13.35
N LEU A 207 -5.61 11.40 -13.47
CA LEU A 207 -4.73 11.91 -14.51
C LEU A 207 -4.70 11.02 -15.76
N VAL A 208 -5.21 9.80 -15.66
CA VAL A 208 -5.42 8.90 -16.81
C VAL A 208 -6.63 9.41 -17.57
N LYS A 209 -6.42 9.77 -18.84
CA LYS A 209 -7.48 10.31 -19.70
C LYS A 209 -7.84 9.31 -20.79
#